data_155983446909b80b016405d80f30406a
#
_entry.id   155983446909b80b016405d80f30406a
#
_cell.length_a   1.000
_cell.length_b   1.000
_cell.length_c   1.000
_cell.angle_alpha   90.00
_cell.angle_beta   90.00
_cell.angle_gamma   90.00
#
_symmetry.space_group_name_H-M   'P 1'
#
loop_
_entity.id
_entity.type
_entity.pdbx_description
1 polymer ?
#
loop_
_entity_poly.entity_id
_entity_poly.type
_entity_poly.pdbx_seq_one_letter_code
_entity_poly.pdbx_strand_id
1 'polypeptide(L)'
;MGMGKEFYDEFEMVREIFDQADQFLGYKLSEQCFKKPGFGMKMIHRTVLDKTIFTQPAVLTTSYACYRVLEQKCRERNINLNASLLAGHSLGEYSALLVSGAVDFETCLDLVRKRAAFMTEVGRGYPGAGLMAIVDKKRNLNYKRICSICKDFELYVTLNNTKNQIVVGGSKRKLTELAKELKKEGKLAKILKVEGPFHTPIMRPAAEKLKKELDNSTIYIGSKPLIANVSTHAIVDPDHIRKELYDQLFRIVDWRGSIEKIIGNGADLFIEVGPKKVLSNMIKEIDPSIPHLNVEDMESLERTLNELTDQAGVGEPEMTPSEEKEAEESEDQSNSNENDTD
;
A
#
# COMPACT_ATOMS: atom_id res chain seq x y z
N MET A 1 10.40 7.43 6.96
CA MET A 1 11.49 8.18 6.30
C MET A 1 12.49 7.18 5.77
N GLY A 2 13.13 7.47 4.64
CA GLY A 2 13.98 6.50 3.94
C GLY A 2 13.21 5.54 3.02
N MET A 3 11.90 5.78 2.81
CA MET A 3 11.09 4.91 1.94
C MET A 3 11.60 4.95 0.49
N GLY A 4 11.95 3.79 -0.05
CA GLY A 4 12.49 3.64 -1.40
C GLY A 4 13.95 4.03 -1.59
N LYS A 5 14.67 4.50 -0.55
CA LYS A 5 16.04 5.01 -0.68
C LYS A 5 17.02 3.92 -1.12
N GLU A 6 16.91 2.73 -0.56
CA GLU A 6 17.79 1.61 -0.87
C GLU A 6 17.62 1.19 -2.35
N PHE A 7 16.38 1.06 -2.81
CA PHE A 7 16.12 0.79 -4.23
C PHE A 7 16.54 1.94 -5.15
N TYR A 8 16.42 3.19 -4.70
CA TYR A 8 16.91 4.35 -5.45
C TYR A 8 18.43 4.31 -5.64
N ASP A 9 19.19 3.88 -4.63
CA ASP A 9 20.63 3.77 -4.71
C ASP A 9 21.09 2.65 -5.66
N GLU A 10 20.38 1.51 -5.64
CA GLU A 10 20.77 0.30 -6.36
C GLU A 10 20.25 0.25 -7.81
N PHE A 11 19.03 0.76 -8.09
CA PHE A 11 18.37 0.56 -9.38
C PHE A 11 18.21 1.86 -10.17
N GLU A 12 18.72 1.89 -11.41
CA GLU A 12 18.58 3.04 -12.31
C GLU A 12 17.12 3.36 -12.60
N MET A 13 16.29 2.35 -12.89
CA MET A 13 14.88 2.57 -13.15
C MET A 13 14.14 3.22 -11.96
N VAL A 14 14.57 2.99 -10.73
CA VAL A 14 13.98 3.64 -9.55
C VAL A 14 14.38 5.12 -9.51
N ARG A 15 15.65 5.44 -9.88
CA ARG A 15 16.09 6.84 -10.04
C ARG A 15 15.24 7.56 -11.08
N GLU A 16 15.03 6.94 -12.25
CA GLU A 16 14.17 7.49 -13.31
C GLU A 16 12.74 7.75 -12.84
N ILE A 17 12.10 6.82 -12.10
CA ILE A 17 10.76 6.99 -11.56
C ILE A 17 10.70 8.19 -10.60
N PHE A 18 11.67 8.34 -9.70
CA PHE A 18 11.70 9.46 -8.77
C PHE A 18 12.05 10.78 -9.46
N ASP A 19 12.94 10.79 -10.46
CA ASP A 19 13.29 11.98 -11.23
C ASP A 19 12.09 12.46 -12.06
N GLN A 20 11.34 11.54 -12.68
CA GLN A 20 10.10 11.86 -13.37
C GLN A 20 9.06 12.46 -12.40
N ALA A 21 8.91 11.88 -11.21
CA ALA A 21 8.02 12.42 -10.18
C ALA A 21 8.46 13.81 -9.71
N ASP A 22 9.75 14.02 -9.47
CA ASP A 22 10.31 15.31 -9.07
C ASP A 22 10.06 16.39 -10.13
N GLN A 23 10.30 16.06 -11.39
CA GLN A 23 10.09 16.96 -12.53
C GLN A 23 8.61 17.31 -12.68
N PHE A 24 7.73 16.30 -12.66
CA PHE A 24 6.29 16.50 -12.82
C PHE A 24 5.68 17.33 -11.68
N LEU A 25 6.08 17.08 -10.44
CA LEU A 25 5.57 17.77 -9.25
C LEU A 25 6.15 19.17 -9.07
N GLY A 26 7.28 19.49 -9.70
CA GLY A 26 7.97 20.76 -9.57
C GLY A 26 8.67 20.97 -8.22
N TYR A 27 8.88 19.87 -7.46
CA TYR A 27 9.66 19.87 -6.23
C TYR A 27 10.32 18.49 -5.99
N LYS A 28 11.38 18.45 -5.16
CA LYS A 28 12.13 17.24 -4.88
C LYS A 28 11.38 16.31 -3.90
N LEU A 29 10.47 15.47 -4.45
CA LEU A 29 9.78 14.41 -3.71
C LEU A 29 10.78 13.38 -3.18
N SER A 30 11.77 13.01 -4.01
CA SER A 30 12.86 12.10 -3.67
C SER A 30 13.55 12.51 -2.36
N GLU A 31 13.95 13.78 -2.24
CA GLU A 31 14.57 14.29 -1.00
C GLU A 31 13.64 14.16 0.20
N GLN A 32 12.33 14.41 0.04
CA GLN A 32 11.38 14.29 1.15
C GLN A 32 11.25 12.84 1.62
N CYS A 33 11.27 11.88 0.67
CA CYS A 33 11.22 10.45 0.97
C CYS A 33 12.50 9.97 1.69
N PHE A 34 13.68 10.50 1.32
CA PHE A 34 14.97 9.98 1.75
C PHE A 34 15.57 10.68 2.98
N LYS A 35 15.09 11.86 3.35
CA LYS A 35 15.58 12.59 4.53
C LYS A 35 15.50 11.71 5.78
N LYS A 36 16.69 11.45 6.37
CA LYS A 36 16.77 10.86 7.73
C LYS A 36 16.55 11.98 8.76
N PRO A 37 15.94 11.68 9.93
CA PRO A 37 15.90 12.63 11.04
C PRO A 37 17.33 12.99 11.42
N GLY A 38 17.65 14.30 11.55
CA GLY A 38 18.97 14.74 12.00
C GLY A 38 19.29 14.15 13.38
N PHE A 39 20.55 13.75 13.58
CA PHE A 39 21.08 13.24 14.85
C PHE A 39 20.88 14.32 15.93
N GLY A 40 20.05 14.06 16.95
CA GLY A 40 19.78 14.99 18.04
C GLY A 40 18.42 15.72 18.02
N MET A 41 17.64 15.63 16.96
CA MET A 41 16.26 16.13 16.95
C MET A 41 15.32 15.05 17.50
N LYS A 42 15.00 15.12 18.79
CA LYS A 42 13.90 14.36 19.38
C LYS A 42 12.63 14.65 18.56
N MET A 43 11.98 13.63 18.11
CA MET A 43 10.69 13.31 17.51
C MET A 43 9.52 14.34 17.65
N ILE A 44 9.76 15.64 17.65
CA ILE A 44 8.73 16.69 17.84
C ILE A 44 8.43 17.44 16.53
N HIS A 45 9.29 17.34 15.52
CA HIS A 45 9.04 18.03 14.26
C HIS A 45 8.21 17.17 13.31
N ARG A 46 7.01 17.66 12.97
CA ARG A 46 6.21 17.16 11.85
C ARG A 46 7.10 17.18 10.61
N THR A 47 7.26 16.02 9.98
CA THR A 47 7.92 15.96 8.69
C THR A 47 6.98 16.51 7.63
N VAL A 48 7.52 16.93 6.50
CA VAL A 48 6.69 17.32 5.35
C VAL A 48 5.76 16.19 4.94
N LEU A 49 6.21 14.93 5.09
CA LEU A 49 5.41 13.73 4.81
C LEU A 49 4.28 13.45 5.81
N ASP A 50 4.13 14.23 6.89
CA ASP A 50 2.94 14.15 7.75
C ASP A 50 1.73 14.88 7.15
N LYS A 51 1.95 15.65 6.07
CA LYS A 51 0.90 16.33 5.32
C LYS A 51 0.46 15.50 4.15
N THR A 52 -0.86 15.28 4.04
CA THR A 52 -1.43 14.39 3.01
C THR A 52 -1.05 14.80 1.58
N ILE A 53 -0.85 16.09 1.33
CA ILE A 53 -0.44 16.63 0.04
C ILE A 53 0.93 16.10 -0.44
N PHE A 54 1.81 15.74 0.48
CA PHE A 54 3.12 15.15 0.19
C PHE A 54 3.14 13.63 0.39
N THR A 55 2.38 13.15 1.38
CA THR A 55 2.35 11.71 1.70
C THR A 55 1.79 10.89 0.53
N GLN A 56 0.70 11.35 -0.08
CA GLN A 56 0.05 10.58 -1.13
C GLN A 56 0.94 10.38 -2.36
N PRO A 57 1.53 11.43 -2.98
CA PRO A 57 2.50 11.25 -4.06
C PRO A 57 3.72 10.40 -3.66
N ALA A 58 4.24 10.58 -2.43
CA ALA A 58 5.39 9.83 -1.94
C ALA A 58 5.11 8.32 -1.84
N VAL A 59 3.95 7.95 -1.29
CA VAL A 59 3.55 6.53 -1.18
C VAL A 59 3.28 5.93 -2.56
N LEU A 60 2.59 6.64 -3.46
CA LEU A 60 2.38 6.18 -4.83
C LEU A 60 3.70 5.87 -5.53
N THR A 61 4.61 6.86 -5.59
CA THR A 61 5.90 6.75 -6.29
C THR A 61 6.74 5.63 -5.71
N THR A 62 6.83 5.54 -4.37
CA THR A 62 7.58 4.47 -3.71
C THR A 62 6.99 3.09 -3.97
N SER A 63 5.67 2.93 -3.87
CA SER A 63 5.00 1.64 -4.11
C SER A 63 5.19 1.19 -5.55
N TYR A 64 5.08 2.12 -6.50
CA TYR A 64 5.34 1.81 -7.92
C TYR A 64 6.79 1.40 -8.15
N ALA A 65 7.75 2.11 -7.57
CA ALA A 65 9.16 1.75 -7.64
C ALA A 65 9.43 0.35 -7.07
N CYS A 66 8.87 0.02 -5.89
CA CYS A 66 8.98 -1.32 -5.30
C CYS A 66 8.41 -2.41 -6.21
N TYR A 67 7.25 -2.16 -6.83
CA TYR A 67 6.65 -3.09 -7.78
C TYR A 67 7.54 -3.31 -9.01
N ARG A 68 8.08 -2.25 -9.59
CA ARG A 68 8.93 -2.33 -10.79
C ARG A 68 10.23 -3.11 -10.53
N VAL A 69 10.81 -2.95 -9.33
CA VAL A 69 11.97 -3.74 -8.91
C VAL A 69 11.59 -5.22 -8.77
N LEU A 70 10.49 -5.53 -8.08
CA LEU A 70 9.99 -6.90 -7.97
C LEU A 70 9.74 -7.52 -9.34
N GLU A 71 9.05 -6.81 -10.23
CA GLU A 71 8.75 -7.26 -11.58
C GLU A 71 10.02 -7.55 -12.39
N GLN A 72 11.04 -6.67 -12.33
CA GLN A 72 12.31 -6.88 -13.00
C GLN A 72 13.03 -8.10 -12.44
N LYS A 73 13.14 -8.22 -11.13
CA LYS A 73 13.85 -9.33 -10.48
C LYS A 73 13.17 -10.67 -10.67
N CYS A 74 11.84 -10.70 -10.71
CA CYS A 74 11.11 -11.89 -11.10
C CYS A 74 11.43 -12.33 -12.53
N ARG A 75 11.52 -11.38 -13.49
CA ARG A 75 11.90 -11.71 -14.87
C ARG A 75 13.33 -12.26 -14.96
N GLU A 76 14.29 -11.64 -14.24
CA GLU A 76 15.69 -12.08 -14.20
C GLU A 76 15.84 -13.51 -13.66
N ARG A 77 14.95 -13.93 -12.74
CA ARG A 77 14.93 -15.28 -12.16
C ARG A 77 13.93 -16.24 -12.83
N ASN A 78 13.34 -15.85 -13.97
CA ASN A 78 12.28 -16.63 -14.64
C ASN A 78 11.07 -16.97 -13.75
N ILE A 79 10.81 -16.14 -12.73
CA ILE A 79 9.62 -16.25 -11.88
C ILE A 79 8.43 -15.60 -12.58
N ASN A 80 7.34 -16.34 -12.73
CA ASN A 80 6.09 -15.81 -13.30
C ASN A 80 5.30 -15.02 -12.25
N LEU A 81 5.52 -13.69 -12.17
CA LEU A 81 4.76 -12.80 -11.31
C LEU A 81 3.38 -12.52 -11.93
N ASN A 82 2.45 -13.47 -11.84
CA ASN A 82 1.12 -13.38 -12.41
C ASN A 82 0.04 -13.22 -11.32
N ALA A 83 -0.03 -12.03 -10.70
CA ALA A 83 -1.10 -11.73 -9.75
C ALA A 83 -2.47 -11.86 -10.43
N SER A 84 -3.41 -12.57 -9.79
CA SER A 84 -4.79 -12.73 -10.30
C SER A 84 -5.65 -11.50 -10.00
N LEU A 85 -5.35 -10.79 -8.92
CA LEU A 85 -6.10 -9.63 -8.42
C LEU A 85 -5.14 -8.58 -7.86
N LEU A 86 -5.53 -7.33 -7.96
CA LEU A 86 -4.85 -6.21 -7.33
C LEU A 86 -5.76 -5.58 -6.27
N ALA A 87 -5.19 -5.09 -5.19
CA ALA A 87 -5.91 -4.37 -4.15
C ALA A 87 -5.04 -3.26 -3.58
N GLY A 88 -5.67 -2.23 -3.06
CA GLY A 88 -4.96 -1.15 -2.40
C GLY A 88 -5.85 -0.42 -1.42
N HIS A 89 -5.33 -0.03 -0.27
CA HIS A 89 -6.07 0.65 0.77
C HIS A 89 -6.10 2.17 0.50
N SER A 90 -7.27 2.74 0.26
CA SER A 90 -7.46 4.17 -0.02
C SER A 90 -6.54 4.67 -1.15
N LEU A 91 -5.43 5.34 -0.85
CA LEU A 91 -4.45 5.74 -1.86
C LEU A 91 -3.93 4.56 -2.69
N GLY A 92 -3.79 3.39 -2.06
CA GLY A 92 -3.28 2.18 -2.71
C GLY A 92 -4.09 1.72 -3.93
N GLU A 93 -5.36 2.10 -4.07
CA GLU A 93 -6.12 1.85 -5.30
C GLU A 93 -5.47 2.50 -6.53
N TYR A 94 -4.92 3.70 -6.37
CA TYR A 94 -4.19 4.37 -7.46
C TYR A 94 -2.90 3.61 -7.81
N SER A 95 -2.19 3.09 -6.82
CA SER A 95 -1.01 2.23 -7.07
C SER A 95 -1.40 0.95 -7.81
N ALA A 96 -2.52 0.32 -7.42
CA ALA A 96 -3.04 -0.87 -8.08
C ALA A 96 -3.49 -0.58 -9.53
N LEU A 97 -4.15 0.55 -9.79
CA LEU A 97 -4.51 0.98 -11.14
C LEU A 97 -3.30 1.24 -12.03
N LEU A 98 -2.27 1.86 -11.48
CA LEU A 98 -0.99 2.08 -12.17
C LEU A 98 -0.32 0.75 -12.54
N VAL A 99 -0.25 -0.18 -11.59
CA VAL A 99 0.31 -1.53 -11.81
C VAL A 99 -0.51 -2.33 -12.83
N SER A 100 -1.83 -2.18 -12.85
CA SER A 100 -2.68 -2.82 -13.85
C SER A 100 -2.52 -2.25 -15.27
N GLY A 101 -1.86 -1.11 -15.42
CA GLY A 101 -1.78 -0.37 -16.69
C GLY A 101 -3.06 0.38 -17.05
N ALA A 102 -4.04 0.48 -16.14
CA ALA A 102 -5.25 1.26 -16.36
C ALA A 102 -4.99 2.76 -16.47
N VAL A 103 -3.92 3.24 -15.87
CA VAL A 103 -3.44 4.63 -15.99
C VAL A 103 -1.92 4.63 -16.14
N ASP A 104 -1.35 5.60 -16.86
CA ASP A 104 0.09 5.84 -16.89
C ASP A 104 0.56 6.56 -15.61
N PHE A 105 1.89 6.60 -15.41
CA PHE A 105 2.47 7.14 -14.17
C PHE A 105 2.18 8.63 -13.97
N GLU A 106 2.30 9.45 -15.02
CA GLU A 106 2.09 10.90 -14.92
C GLU A 106 0.62 11.22 -14.64
N THR A 107 -0.30 10.60 -15.38
CA THR A 107 -1.75 10.73 -15.15
C THR A 107 -2.12 10.30 -13.73
N CYS A 108 -1.59 9.16 -13.27
CA CYS A 108 -1.84 8.66 -11.92
C CYS A 108 -1.31 9.62 -10.85
N LEU A 109 -0.08 10.13 -11.03
CA LEU A 109 0.56 11.06 -10.11
C LEU A 109 -0.19 12.40 -10.05
N ASP A 110 -0.69 12.90 -11.18
CA ASP A 110 -1.52 14.12 -11.24
C ASP A 110 -2.84 13.94 -10.49
N LEU A 111 -3.55 12.84 -10.74
CA LEU A 111 -4.79 12.50 -10.02
C LEU A 111 -4.56 12.42 -8.51
N VAL A 112 -3.47 11.77 -8.07
CA VAL A 112 -3.12 11.63 -6.66
C VAL A 112 -2.75 12.99 -6.04
N ARG A 113 -1.99 13.82 -6.73
CA ARG A 113 -1.66 15.18 -6.31
C ARG A 113 -2.92 16.03 -6.13
N LYS A 114 -3.82 16.00 -7.11
CA LYS A 114 -5.11 16.72 -7.06
C LYS A 114 -6.01 16.18 -5.97
N ARG A 115 -6.11 14.86 -5.83
CA ARG A 115 -6.83 14.21 -4.72
C ARG A 115 -6.35 14.73 -3.36
N ALA A 116 -5.05 14.71 -3.14
CA ALA A 116 -4.45 15.16 -1.89
C ALA A 116 -4.73 16.66 -1.62
N ALA A 117 -4.67 17.50 -2.66
CA ALA A 117 -4.97 18.92 -2.58
C ALA A 117 -6.44 19.18 -2.21
N PHE A 118 -7.38 18.53 -2.90
CA PHE A 118 -8.81 18.69 -2.64
C PHE A 118 -9.21 18.18 -1.25
N MET A 119 -8.66 17.04 -0.82
CA MET A 119 -8.86 16.53 0.53
C MET A 119 -8.30 17.49 1.60
N THR A 120 -7.14 18.09 1.37
CA THR A 120 -6.54 19.07 2.27
C THR A 120 -7.38 20.35 2.35
N GLU A 121 -7.84 20.86 1.21
CA GLU A 121 -8.67 22.05 1.13
C GLU A 121 -9.95 21.88 1.94
N VAL A 122 -10.67 20.79 1.70
CA VAL A 122 -11.91 20.50 2.45
C VAL A 122 -11.60 20.26 3.92
N GLY A 123 -10.53 19.52 4.26
CA GLY A 123 -10.13 19.28 5.65
C GLY A 123 -9.86 20.57 6.43
N ARG A 124 -9.24 21.56 5.81
CA ARG A 124 -9.00 22.89 6.41
C ARG A 124 -10.29 23.66 6.68
N GLY A 125 -11.32 23.45 5.88
CA GLY A 125 -12.65 24.03 6.13
C GLY A 125 -13.36 23.43 7.37
N TYR A 126 -12.88 22.30 7.90
CA TYR A 126 -13.44 21.61 9.07
C TYR A 126 -12.40 21.33 10.16
N PRO A 127 -11.78 22.37 10.75
CA PRO A 127 -10.68 22.21 11.71
C PRO A 127 -11.06 21.47 12.98
N GLY A 128 -12.35 21.46 13.32
CA GLY A 128 -12.94 20.72 14.43
C GLY A 128 -13.26 19.25 14.12
N ALA A 129 -13.04 18.77 12.91
CA ALA A 129 -13.26 17.38 12.50
C ALA A 129 -11.95 16.59 12.45
N GLY A 130 -12.05 15.25 12.46
CA GLY A 130 -10.91 14.35 12.42
C GLY A 130 -11.30 12.89 12.37
N LEU A 131 -10.33 12.03 12.60
CA LEU A 131 -10.49 10.57 12.62
C LEU A 131 -10.04 10.00 13.97
N MET A 132 -10.61 8.86 14.34
CA MET A 132 -10.25 8.09 15.53
C MET A 132 -10.22 6.60 15.21
N ALA A 133 -9.08 5.96 15.49
CA ALA A 133 -8.99 4.51 15.43
C ALA A 133 -9.55 3.89 16.72
N ILE A 134 -10.42 2.91 16.56
CA ILE A 134 -10.96 2.07 17.62
C ILE A 134 -10.29 0.70 17.47
N VAL A 135 -9.66 0.23 18.55
CA VAL A 135 -8.95 -1.06 18.56
C VAL A 135 -9.43 -1.89 19.74
N ASP A 136 -9.75 -3.13 19.48
CA ASP A 136 -10.07 -4.10 20.53
C ASP A 136 -9.01 -5.21 20.59
N LYS A 137 -8.22 -5.24 21.67
CA LYS A 137 -7.17 -6.25 21.86
C LYS A 137 -7.71 -7.67 22.01
N LYS A 138 -8.99 -7.81 22.38
CA LYS A 138 -9.68 -9.10 22.55
C LYS A 138 -10.30 -9.63 21.26
N ARG A 139 -10.14 -8.93 20.14
CA ARG A 139 -10.70 -9.27 18.82
C ARG A 139 -12.23 -9.33 18.77
N ASN A 140 -12.89 -8.41 19.49
CA ASN A 140 -14.35 -8.40 19.67
C ASN A 140 -15.03 -7.16 19.11
N LEU A 141 -14.46 -6.48 18.09
CA LEU A 141 -15.15 -5.35 17.47
C LEU A 141 -16.37 -5.84 16.67
N ASN A 142 -17.54 -5.59 17.20
CA ASN A 142 -18.78 -5.81 16.46
C ASN A 142 -19.03 -4.61 15.54
N TYR A 143 -18.82 -4.79 14.24
CA TYR A 143 -18.98 -3.73 13.23
C TYR A 143 -20.37 -3.10 13.26
N LYS A 144 -21.45 -3.92 13.34
CA LYS A 144 -22.84 -3.42 13.40
C LYS A 144 -23.07 -2.53 14.62
N ARG A 145 -22.50 -2.92 15.78
CA ARG A 145 -22.59 -2.11 17.01
C ARG A 145 -21.84 -0.79 16.86
N ILE A 146 -20.63 -0.79 16.27
CA ILE A 146 -19.89 0.46 16.02
C ILE A 146 -20.67 1.37 15.08
N CYS A 147 -21.29 0.83 14.02
CA CYS A 147 -22.17 1.61 13.14
C CYS A 147 -23.34 2.23 13.89
N SER A 148 -24.00 1.49 14.80
CA SER A 148 -25.10 2.03 15.63
C SER A 148 -24.60 3.15 16.53
N ILE A 149 -23.52 2.94 17.27
CA ILE A 149 -22.95 3.96 18.16
C ILE A 149 -22.54 5.21 17.35
N CYS A 150 -21.97 5.04 16.17
CA CYS A 150 -21.62 6.18 15.30
C CYS A 150 -22.85 7.02 14.95
N LYS A 151 -24.01 6.39 14.68
CA LYS A 151 -25.25 7.12 14.42
C LYS A 151 -25.70 7.93 15.64
N ASP A 152 -25.67 7.35 16.84
CA ASP A 152 -26.05 8.00 18.09
C ASP A 152 -25.17 9.22 18.39
N PHE A 153 -23.89 9.16 18.03
CA PHE A 153 -22.92 10.26 18.17
C PHE A 153 -22.84 11.19 16.95
N GLU A 154 -23.64 10.95 15.89
CA GLU A 154 -23.51 11.65 14.59
C GLU A 154 -22.06 11.62 14.05
N LEU A 155 -21.47 10.44 14.10
CA LEU A 155 -20.15 10.11 13.55
C LEU A 155 -20.32 9.14 12.38
N TYR A 156 -19.24 8.94 11.64
CA TYR A 156 -19.21 8.07 10.46
C TYR A 156 -18.16 6.99 10.65
N VAL A 157 -18.46 5.74 10.31
CA VAL A 157 -17.43 4.74 10.07
C VAL A 157 -16.72 5.09 8.76
N THR A 158 -15.40 5.15 8.78
CA THR A 158 -14.59 5.56 7.62
C THR A 158 -13.75 4.44 7.05
N LEU A 159 -13.13 3.62 7.92
CA LEU A 159 -12.34 2.47 7.51
C LEU A 159 -12.76 1.25 8.33
N ASN A 160 -13.09 0.15 7.65
CA ASN A 160 -13.25 -1.17 8.24
C ASN A 160 -11.99 -1.98 7.93
N ASN A 161 -10.97 -1.86 8.79
CA ASN A 161 -9.64 -2.37 8.51
C ASN A 161 -9.50 -3.86 8.81
N THR A 162 -9.86 -4.29 10.02
CA THR A 162 -9.72 -5.68 10.46
C THR A 162 -10.83 -6.04 11.46
N LYS A 163 -10.84 -7.29 11.93
CA LYS A 163 -11.72 -7.72 13.04
C LYS A 163 -11.49 -6.92 14.32
N ASN A 164 -10.32 -6.30 14.45
CA ASN A 164 -9.86 -5.61 15.66
C ASN A 164 -9.76 -4.11 15.50
N GLN A 165 -9.84 -3.57 14.28
CA GLN A 165 -9.59 -2.17 14.02
C GLN A 165 -10.64 -1.57 13.08
N ILE A 166 -11.34 -0.55 13.57
CA ILE A 166 -12.26 0.28 12.80
C ILE A 166 -11.87 1.74 13.02
N VAL A 167 -11.93 2.55 11.97
CA VAL A 167 -11.72 4.00 12.08
C VAL A 167 -13.06 4.71 11.89
N VAL A 168 -13.29 5.69 12.75
CA VAL A 168 -14.48 6.54 12.72
C VAL A 168 -14.10 8.00 12.55
N GLY A 169 -14.94 8.80 11.93
CA GLY A 169 -14.65 10.19 11.61
C GLY A 169 -15.81 11.12 11.92
N GLY A 170 -15.50 12.41 12.10
CA GLY A 170 -16.45 13.47 12.37
C GLY A 170 -15.92 14.50 13.35
N SER A 171 -16.80 15.15 14.13
CA SER A 171 -16.41 16.16 15.12
C SER A 171 -15.45 15.59 16.17
N LYS A 172 -14.30 16.25 16.39
CA LYS A 172 -13.30 15.85 17.40
C LYS A 172 -13.89 15.83 18.81
N ARG A 173 -14.85 16.73 19.12
CA ARG A 173 -15.56 16.74 20.39
C ARG A 173 -16.33 15.42 20.57
N LYS A 174 -17.15 15.05 19.59
CA LYS A 174 -17.93 13.80 19.61
C LYS A 174 -17.05 12.56 19.61
N LEU A 175 -15.94 12.56 18.84
CA LEU A 175 -14.94 11.49 18.89
C LEU A 175 -14.34 11.33 20.29
N THR A 176 -14.07 12.44 20.99
CA THR A 176 -13.54 12.40 22.35
C THR A 176 -14.57 11.87 23.36
N GLU A 177 -15.85 12.22 23.19
CA GLU A 177 -16.96 11.70 24.00
C GLU A 177 -17.08 10.17 23.79
N LEU A 178 -17.12 9.73 22.52
CA LEU A 178 -17.15 8.30 22.19
C LEU A 178 -15.94 7.55 22.74
N ALA A 179 -14.74 8.14 22.68
CA ALA A 179 -13.53 7.51 23.23
C ALA A 179 -13.64 7.21 24.73
N LYS A 180 -14.29 8.11 25.50
CA LYS A 180 -14.54 7.88 26.94
C LYS A 180 -15.47 6.70 27.17
N GLU A 181 -16.54 6.57 26.39
CA GLU A 181 -17.48 5.44 26.49
C GLU A 181 -16.79 4.11 26.13
N LEU A 182 -16.07 4.07 25.01
CA LEU A 182 -15.33 2.88 24.58
C LEU A 182 -14.26 2.45 25.57
N LYS A 183 -13.63 3.41 26.28
CA LYS A 183 -12.66 3.11 27.35
C LYS A 183 -13.31 2.37 28.54
N LYS A 184 -14.56 2.70 28.90
CA LYS A 184 -15.31 1.97 29.94
C LYS A 184 -15.54 0.51 29.56
N GLU A 185 -15.64 0.23 28.25
CA GLU A 185 -15.77 -1.12 27.69
C GLU A 185 -14.41 -1.83 27.50
N GLY A 186 -13.30 -1.23 27.93
CA GLY A 186 -11.95 -1.78 27.78
C GLY A 186 -11.38 -1.69 26.35
N LYS A 187 -11.99 -0.91 25.46
CA LYS A 187 -11.51 -0.69 24.09
C LYS A 187 -10.53 0.47 24.05
N LEU A 188 -9.56 0.39 23.12
CA LEU A 188 -8.63 1.49 22.86
C LEU A 188 -9.23 2.39 21.77
N ALA A 189 -9.24 3.69 22.04
CA ALA A 189 -9.65 4.70 21.09
C ALA A 189 -8.59 5.79 21.00
N LYS A 190 -8.04 6.02 19.78
CA LYS A 190 -6.93 6.96 19.56
C LYS A 190 -7.28 7.94 18.45
N ILE A 191 -7.33 9.23 18.76
CA ILE A 191 -7.45 10.28 17.74
C ILE A 191 -6.23 10.25 16.84
N LEU A 192 -6.46 10.22 15.53
CA LEU A 192 -5.41 10.17 14.52
C LEU A 192 -4.91 11.59 14.21
N LYS A 193 -3.61 11.71 13.93
CA LYS A 193 -2.96 12.95 13.52
C LYS A 193 -3.10 13.17 12.01
N VAL A 194 -4.34 13.34 11.54
CA VAL A 194 -4.67 13.58 10.12
C VAL A 194 -5.28 14.97 9.93
N GLU A 195 -5.23 15.46 8.68
CA GLU A 195 -5.61 16.85 8.34
C GLU A 195 -7.12 17.02 8.07
N GLY A 196 -7.92 15.96 8.21
CA GLY A 196 -9.35 16.05 7.95
C GLY A 196 -10.12 14.77 8.25
N PRO A 197 -11.46 14.84 8.16
CA PRO A 197 -12.36 13.70 8.35
C PRO A 197 -12.49 12.90 7.03
N PHE A 198 -11.38 12.33 6.55
CA PHE A 198 -11.32 11.57 5.31
C PHE A 198 -12.30 10.40 5.30
N HIS A 199 -12.81 10.06 4.13
CA HIS A 199 -13.77 8.96 3.94
C HIS A 199 -15.10 9.15 4.71
N THR A 200 -15.48 10.40 4.95
CA THR A 200 -16.81 10.77 5.49
C THR A 200 -17.58 11.58 4.46
N PRO A 201 -18.91 11.71 4.59
CA PRO A 201 -19.72 12.57 3.72
C PRO A 201 -19.25 14.04 3.66
N ILE A 202 -18.48 14.50 4.65
CA ILE A 202 -17.85 15.84 4.66
C ILE A 202 -16.88 16.01 3.48
N MET A 203 -16.28 14.93 2.97
CA MET A 203 -15.35 14.96 1.84
C MET A 203 -16.03 15.03 0.46
N ARG A 204 -17.36 15.03 0.38
CA ARG A 204 -18.09 15.10 -0.90
C ARG A 204 -17.64 16.27 -1.78
N PRO A 205 -17.40 17.50 -1.27
CA PRO A 205 -16.90 18.59 -2.12
C PRO A 205 -15.54 18.31 -2.75
N ALA A 206 -14.66 17.55 -2.07
CA ALA A 206 -13.40 17.10 -2.66
C ALA A 206 -13.62 16.06 -3.76
N ALA A 207 -14.58 15.15 -3.57
CA ALA A 207 -14.94 14.15 -4.56
C ALA A 207 -15.52 14.79 -5.83
N GLU A 208 -16.36 15.82 -5.71
CA GLU A 208 -16.92 16.55 -6.86
C GLU A 208 -15.83 17.25 -7.69
N LYS A 209 -14.79 17.77 -7.01
CA LYS A 209 -13.63 18.34 -7.72
C LYS A 209 -12.82 17.23 -8.40
N LEU A 210 -12.57 16.13 -7.70
CA LEU A 210 -11.83 15.00 -8.26
C LEU A 210 -12.57 14.34 -9.43
N LYS A 211 -13.90 14.29 -9.40
CA LYS A 211 -14.70 13.75 -10.49
C LYS A 211 -14.40 14.42 -11.81
N LYS A 212 -14.28 15.75 -11.83
CA LYS A 212 -13.93 16.50 -13.04
C LYS A 212 -12.57 16.10 -13.59
N GLU A 213 -11.60 15.85 -12.74
CA GLU A 213 -10.27 15.39 -13.12
C GLU A 213 -10.31 13.95 -13.66
N LEU A 214 -11.07 13.08 -13.01
CA LEU A 214 -11.27 11.69 -13.45
C LEU A 214 -11.98 11.62 -14.82
N ASP A 215 -13.00 12.47 -15.04
CA ASP A 215 -13.74 12.53 -16.31
C ASP A 215 -12.83 13.01 -17.45
N ASN A 216 -11.83 13.87 -17.16
CA ASN A 216 -10.87 14.39 -18.13
C ASN A 216 -9.62 13.52 -18.29
N SER A 217 -9.45 12.49 -17.45
CA SER A 217 -8.27 11.63 -17.51
C SER A 217 -8.52 10.41 -18.38
N THR A 218 -7.48 9.98 -19.10
CA THR A 218 -7.52 8.74 -19.85
C THR A 218 -7.35 7.56 -18.89
N ILE A 219 -8.38 6.72 -18.79
CA ILE A 219 -8.36 5.48 -18.03
C ILE A 219 -8.69 4.35 -19.00
N TYR A 220 -7.83 3.34 -19.02
CA TYR A 220 -7.94 2.15 -19.86
C TYR A 220 -8.51 0.96 -19.08
N ILE A 221 -8.86 -0.09 -19.79
CA ILE A 221 -9.11 -1.40 -19.18
C ILE A 221 -7.77 -1.94 -18.65
N GLY A 222 -7.70 -2.19 -17.34
CA GLY A 222 -6.49 -2.73 -16.73
C GLY A 222 -6.23 -4.18 -17.11
N SER A 223 -4.97 -4.59 -17.12
CA SER A 223 -4.55 -5.98 -17.38
C SER A 223 -4.98 -6.95 -16.29
N LYS A 224 -5.26 -6.45 -15.09
CA LYS A 224 -5.68 -7.19 -13.91
C LYS A 224 -6.84 -6.49 -13.21
N PRO A 225 -7.81 -7.24 -12.67
CA PRO A 225 -8.90 -6.64 -11.91
C PRO A 225 -8.40 -6.08 -10.57
N LEU A 226 -8.96 -4.92 -10.22
CA LEU A 226 -8.80 -4.28 -8.93
C LEU A 226 -9.99 -4.62 -8.03
N ILE A 227 -9.75 -5.00 -6.79
CA ILE A 227 -10.81 -5.08 -5.78
C ILE A 227 -11.05 -3.69 -5.21
N ALA A 228 -12.25 -3.16 -5.46
CA ALA A 228 -12.69 -1.83 -5.07
C ALA A 228 -12.88 -1.68 -3.55
N ASN A 229 -12.50 -0.54 -2.99
CA ASN A 229 -12.57 -0.30 -1.54
C ASN A 229 -14.00 -0.10 -1.02
N VAL A 230 -14.89 0.49 -1.85
CA VAL A 230 -16.27 0.80 -1.44
C VAL A 230 -17.22 -0.36 -1.72
N SER A 231 -17.14 -0.92 -2.93
CA SER A 231 -18.05 -2.00 -3.35
C SER A 231 -17.56 -3.40 -3.00
N THR A 232 -16.27 -3.55 -2.71
CA THR A 232 -15.58 -4.84 -2.52
C THR A 232 -15.69 -5.79 -3.72
N HIS A 233 -16.03 -5.28 -4.91
CA HIS A 233 -16.12 -6.06 -6.13
C HIS A 233 -14.87 -5.88 -6.99
N ALA A 234 -14.57 -6.90 -7.81
CA ALA A 234 -13.53 -6.79 -8.82
C ALA A 234 -14.01 -5.88 -9.96
N ILE A 235 -13.20 -4.89 -10.30
CA ILE A 235 -13.46 -3.93 -11.39
C ILE A 235 -12.28 -3.84 -12.34
N VAL A 236 -12.55 -3.66 -13.63
CA VAL A 236 -11.57 -3.40 -14.70
C VAL A 236 -12.04 -2.28 -15.63
N ASP A 237 -13.35 -2.06 -15.66
CA ASP A 237 -13.99 -1.10 -16.54
C ASP A 237 -13.69 0.34 -16.13
N PRO A 238 -13.31 1.24 -17.07
CA PRO A 238 -12.96 2.62 -16.77
C PRO A 238 -14.05 3.42 -16.05
N ASP A 239 -15.33 3.21 -16.38
CA ASP A 239 -16.42 3.95 -15.75
C ASP A 239 -16.67 3.47 -14.33
N HIS A 240 -16.54 2.16 -14.08
CA HIS A 240 -16.56 1.61 -12.72
C HIS A 240 -15.37 2.11 -11.90
N ILE A 241 -14.19 2.21 -12.50
CA ILE A 241 -13.00 2.78 -11.85
C ILE A 241 -13.22 4.24 -11.47
N ARG A 242 -13.70 5.09 -12.41
CA ARG A 242 -14.02 6.51 -12.12
C ARG A 242 -15.02 6.64 -10.98
N LYS A 243 -16.08 5.83 -11.03
CA LYS A 243 -17.11 5.83 -10.00
C LYS A 243 -16.55 5.42 -8.62
N GLU A 244 -15.73 4.39 -8.58
CA GLU A 244 -15.09 3.91 -7.33
C GLU A 244 -14.19 5.00 -6.73
N LEU A 245 -13.29 5.58 -7.52
CA LEU A 245 -12.37 6.62 -7.05
C LEU A 245 -13.11 7.90 -6.59
N TYR A 246 -14.25 8.23 -7.20
CA TYR A 246 -15.13 9.28 -6.74
C TYR A 246 -15.80 8.92 -5.40
N ASP A 247 -16.43 7.77 -5.32
CA ASP A 247 -17.16 7.31 -4.14
C ASP A 247 -16.23 7.12 -2.93
N GLN A 248 -15.01 6.64 -3.15
CA GLN A 248 -14.02 6.32 -2.13
C GLN A 248 -13.69 7.53 -1.23
N LEU A 249 -13.71 8.77 -1.76
CA LEU A 249 -13.31 9.93 -0.97
C LEU A 249 -14.24 10.21 0.21
N PHE A 250 -15.51 9.86 0.09
CA PHE A 250 -16.55 10.20 1.08
C PHE A 250 -17.37 9.01 1.61
N ARG A 251 -16.98 7.78 1.20
CA ARG A 251 -17.59 6.52 1.66
C ARG A 251 -16.57 5.67 2.41
N ILE A 252 -17.05 4.62 3.04
CA ILE A 252 -16.25 3.68 3.81
C ILE A 252 -15.28 2.95 2.89
N VAL A 253 -14.02 2.87 3.30
CA VAL A 253 -13.05 1.90 2.78
C VAL A 253 -13.26 0.59 3.54
N ASP A 254 -13.86 -0.39 2.90
CA ASP A 254 -14.09 -1.71 3.48
C ASP A 254 -12.92 -2.66 3.13
N TRP A 255 -11.76 -2.39 3.73
CA TRP A 255 -10.55 -3.18 3.52
C TRP A 255 -10.74 -4.64 3.95
N ARG A 256 -11.33 -4.84 5.12
CA ARG A 256 -11.62 -6.18 5.61
C ARG A 256 -12.50 -6.96 4.65
N GLY A 257 -13.61 -6.39 4.21
CA GLY A 257 -14.51 -7.03 3.25
C GLY A 257 -13.82 -7.33 1.91
N SER A 258 -12.95 -6.42 1.45
CA SER A 258 -12.13 -6.62 0.24
C SER A 258 -11.20 -7.83 0.38
N ILE A 259 -10.45 -7.93 1.47
CA ILE A 259 -9.51 -9.03 1.72
C ILE A 259 -10.26 -10.36 1.94
N GLU A 260 -11.33 -10.37 2.76
CA GLU A 260 -12.15 -11.57 2.96
C GLU A 260 -12.71 -12.10 1.62
N LYS A 261 -13.06 -11.20 0.69
CA LYS A 261 -13.54 -11.59 -0.64
C LYS A 261 -12.43 -12.12 -1.54
N ILE A 262 -11.24 -11.52 -1.51
CA ILE A 262 -10.07 -12.01 -2.25
C ILE A 262 -9.72 -13.44 -1.80
N ILE A 263 -9.67 -13.67 -0.49
CA ILE A 263 -9.42 -14.99 0.09
C ILE A 263 -10.52 -15.99 -0.32
N GLY A 264 -11.79 -15.59 -0.22
CA GLY A 264 -12.93 -16.41 -0.63
C GLY A 264 -12.96 -16.76 -2.12
N ASN A 265 -12.25 -15.98 -2.96
CA ASN A 265 -12.07 -16.27 -4.39
C ASN A 265 -10.82 -17.14 -4.67
N GLY A 266 -10.16 -17.68 -3.63
CA GLY A 266 -9.06 -18.63 -3.76
C GLY A 266 -7.66 -18.02 -3.83
N ALA A 267 -7.48 -16.78 -3.37
CA ALA A 267 -6.13 -16.23 -3.23
C ALA A 267 -5.37 -17.00 -2.13
N ASP A 268 -4.17 -17.41 -2.45
CA ASP A 268 -3.28 -18.24 -1.64
C ASP A 268 -2.06 -17.48 -1.10
N LEU A 269 -1.73 -16.33 -1.69
CA LEU A 269 -0.60 -15.49 -1.29
C LEU A 269 -0.93 -14.01 -1.50
N PHE A 270 -0.50 -13.15 -0.58
CA PHE A 270 -0.48 -11.70 -0.75
C PHE A 270 0.95 -11.17 -0.75
N ILE A 271 1.22 -10.22 -1.65
CA ILE A 271 2.51 -9.49 -1.69
C ILE A 271 2.21 -7.99 -1.56
N GLU A 272 2.59 -7.39 -0.44
CA GLU A 272 2.50 -5.94 -0.25
C GLU A 272 3.73 -5.27 -0.88
N VAL A 273 3.51 -4.34 -1.82
CA VAL A 273 4.58 -3.54 -2.43
C VAL A 273 4.50 -2.10 -1.96
N GLY A 274 5.59 -1.58 -1.42
CA GLY A 274 5.63 -0.21 -0.92
C GLY A 274 6.16 -0.07 0.50
N PRO A 275 6.14 1.14 1.06
CA PRO A 275 6.80 1.41 2.32
C PRO A 275 6.05 0.81 3.51
N LYS A 276 6.76 0.09 4.36
CA LYS A 276 6.28 -0.61 5.57
C LYS A 276 5.46 -1.88 5.26
N LYS A 277 4.96 -2.49 6.34
CA LYS A 277 4.21 -3.77 6.35
C LYS A 277 2.82 -3.57 6.94
N VAL A 278 2.15 -2.47 6.55
CA VAL A 278 0.87 -2.09 7.17
C VAL A 278 -0.25 -3.00 6.70
N LEU A 279 -0.32 -3.26 5.39
CA LEU A 279 -1.36 -4.12 4.83
C LEU A 279 -1.11 -5.58 5.13
N SER A 280 0.14 -6.04 5.07
CA SER A 280 0.54 -7.40 5.50
C SER A 280 0.12 -7.68 6.94
N ASN A 281 0.33 -6.74 7.86
CA ASN A 281 -0.13 -6.87 9.24
C ASN A 281 -1.67 -6.93 9.35
N MET A 282 -2.39 -6.15 8.53
CA MET A 282 -3.86 -6.20 8.48
C MET A 282 -4.35 -7.53 7.92
N ILE A 283 -3.71 -8.07 6.88
CA ILE A 283 -4.04 -9.39 6.30
C ILE A 283 -3.86 -10.46 7.37
N LYS A 284 -2.73 -10.47 8.09
CA LYS A 284 -2.49 -11.39 9.20
C LYS A 284 -3.54 -11.30 10.32
N GLU A 285 -4.09 -10.11 10.57
CA GLU A 285 -5.19 -9.94 11.54
C GLU A 285 -6.54 -10.45 11.00
N ILE A 286 -6.78 -10.31 9.68
CA ILE A 286 -8.01 -10.77 9.03
C ILE A 286 -8.01 -12.29 8.96
N ASP A 287 -6.96 -12.87 8.40
CA ASP A 287 -6.75 -14.31 8.33
C ASP A 287 -5.27 -14.67 8.53
N PRO A 288 -4.89 -15.21 9.70
CA PRO A 288 -3.50 -15.57 9.99
C PRO A 288 -3.00 -16.82 9.22
N SER A 289 -3.90 -17.58 8.57
CA SER A 289 -3.53 -18.77 7.80
C SER A 289 -3.00 -18.45 6.40
N ILE A 290 -3.30 -17.26 5.89
CA ILE A 290 -2.90 -16.86 4.54
C ILE A 290 -1.47 -16.33 4.53
N PRO A 291 -0.57 -16.90 3.71
CA PRO A 291 0.77 -16.38 3.48
C PRO A 291 0.77 -14.94 2.99
N HIS A 292 1.71 -14.15 3.50
CA HIS A 292 1.86 -12.76 3.09
C HIS A 292 3.32 -12.34 3.11
N LEU A 293 3.75 -11.71 2.04
CA LEU A 293 5.10 -11.19 1.81
C LEU A 293 5.04 -9.67 1.67
N ASN A 294 6.19 -9.03 1.67
CA ASN A 294 6.28 -7.59 1.39
C ASN A 294 7.58 -7.26 0.67
N VAL A 295 7.56 -6.18 -0.11
CA VAL A 295 8.72 -5.62 -0.81
C VAL A 295 8.80 -4.12 -0.51
N GLU A 296 9.75 -3.73 0.34
CA GLU A 296 10.03 -2.33 0.72
C GLU A 296 11.52 -1.96 0.67
N ASP A 297 12.41 -2.97 0.74
CA ASP A 297 13.87 -2.89 0.79
C ASP A 297 14.50 -4.15 0.19
N MET A 298 15.84 -4.21 0.10
CA MET A 298 16.57 -5.35 -0.49
C MET A 298 16.36 -6.65 0.26
N GLU A 299 16.31 -6.60 1.60
CA GLU A 299 16.09 -7.79 2.42
C GLU A 299 14.72 -8.41 2.16
N SER A 300 13.67 -7.59 2.14
CA SER A 300 12.31 -8.05 1.89
C SER A 300 12.11 -8.51 0.45
N LEU A 301 12.80 -7.89 -0.52
CA LEU A 301 12.81 -8.30 -1.91
C LEU A 301 13.40 -9.71 -2.06
N GLU A 302 14.61 -9.95 -1.53
CA GLU A 302 15.27 -11.25 -1.63
C GLU A 302 14.45 -12.37 -0.96
N ARG A 303 13.91 -12.11 0.22
CA ARG A 303 13.00 -13.06 0.89
C ARG A 303 11.78 -13.38 0.03
N THR A 304 11.17 -12.36 -0.59
CA THR A 304 10.00 -12.56 -1.45
C THR A 304 10.35 -13.35 -2.70
N LEU A 305 11.48 -13.08 -3.33
CA LEU A 305 11.93 -13.81 -4.52
C LEU A 305 12.23 -15.27 -4.22
N ASN A 306 12.91 -15.57 -3.11
CA ASN A 306 13.20 -16.94 -2.69
C ASN A 306 11.90 -17.74 -2.44
N GLU A 307 10.96 -17.16 -1.70
CA GLU A 307 9.66 -17.80 -1.45
C GLU A 307 8.87 -18.07 -2.75
N LEU A 308 8.91 -17.14 -3.71
CA LEU A 308 8.27 -17.32 -5.01
C LEU A 308 8.97 -18.38 -5.86
N THR A 309 10.30 -18.52 -5.76
CA THR A 309 11.06 -19.56 -6.44
C THR A 309 10.69 -20.95 -5.90
N ASP A 310 10.66 -21.09 -4.58
CA ASP A 310 10.31 -22.36 -3.91
C ASP A 310 8.89 -22.80 -4.27
N GLN A 311 7.92 -21.87 -4.31
CA GLN A 311 6.53 -22.19 -4.70
C GLN A 311 6.38 -22.55 -6.19
N ALA A 312 7.22 -21.99 -7.06
CA ALA A 312 7.19 -22.31 -8.49
C ALA A 312 7.73 -23.71 -8.82
N GLY A 313 8.34 -24.41 -7.86
CA GLY A 313 8.98 -25.71 -8.08
C GLY A 313 10.18 -25.63 -9.03
N VAL A 314 10.73 -24.43 -9.23
CA VAL A 314 12.00 -24.22 -9.95
C VAL A 314 13.10 -24.54 -8.93
N GLY A 315 13.29 -25.84 -8.65
CA GLY A 315 14.51 -26.33 -8.04
C GLY A 315 15.71 -25.85 -8.87
N GLU A 316 16.86 -25.75 -8.26
CA GLU A 316 18.14 -25.51 -8.96
C GLU A 316 18.13 -26.32 -10.25
N PRO A 317 18.57 -25.76 -11.38
CA PRO A 317 18.64 -26.55 -12.62
C PRO A 317 19.43 -27.81 -12.28
N GLU A 318 18.78 -28.99 -12.44
CA GLU A 318 19.48 -30.28 -12.34
C GLU A 318 20.69 -30.16 -13.27
N MET A 319 21.89 -30.15 -12.71
CA MET A 319 23.09 -30.20 -13.50
C MET A 319 23.00 -31.42 -14.39
N THR A 320 23.15 -31.22 -15.68
CA THR A 320 23.10 -32.35 -16.59
C THR A 320 24.27 -33.28 -16.27
N PRO A 321 24.15 -34.61 -16.49
CA PRO A 321 25.23 -35.56 -16.21
C PRO A 321 26.54 -35.25 -16.92
N SER A 322 26.56 -34.34 -17.90
CA SER A 322 27.75 -33.79 -18.57
C SER A 322 28.41 -32.66 -17.75
N GLU A 323 27.64 -31.84 -17.06
CA GLU A 323 28.14 -30.75 -16.21
C GLU A 323 28.69 -31.26 -14.86
N GLU A 324 28.10 -32.36 -14.32
CA GLU A 324 28.65 -33.04 -13.14
C GLU A 324 30.02 -33.66 -13.44
N LYS A 325 30.22 -34.22 -14.65
CA LYS A 325 31.52 -34.78 -15.06
C LYS A 325 32.59 -33.72 -15.29
N GLU A 326 32.21 -32.55 -15.82
CA GLU A 326 33.16 -31.44 -16.00
C GLU A 326 33.54 -30.80 -14.64
N ALA A 327 32.65 -30.79 -13.65
CA ALA A 327 32.94 -30.33 -12.30
C ALA A 327 33.87 -31.32 -11.57
N GLU A 328 33.61 -32.63 -11.65
CA GLU A 328 34.47 -33.68 -11.04
C GLU A 328 35.87 -33.69 -11.70
N GLU A 329 35.96 -33.53 -13.04
CA GLU A 329 37.25 -33.46 -13.73
C GLU A 329 38.07 -32.21 -13.40
N SER A 330 37.40 -31.09 -13.04
CA SER A 330 38.08 -29.84 -12.63
C SER A 330 38.62 -29.93 -11.18
N GLU A 331 37.94 -30.66 -10.27
CA GLU A 331 38.40 -30.89 -8.90
C GLU A 331 39.62 -31.87 -8.87
N ASP A 332 39.62 -32.88 -9.75
CA ASP A 332 40.73 -33.86 -9.82
C ASP A 332 42.03 -33.27 -10.40
N GLN A 333 41.89 -32.27 -11.28
CA GLN A 333 43.05 -31.52 -11.82
C GLN A 333 43.64 -30.51 -10.83
N SER A 334 42.90 -30.03 -9.87
CA SER A 334 43.42 -29.11 -8.84
C SER A 334 44.15 -29.86 -7.71
N ASN A 335 43.83 -31.12 -7.47
CA ASN A 335 44.48 -31.95 -6.43
C ASN A 335 45.76 -32.66 -6.92
N SER A 336 46.01 -32.72 -8.23
CA SER A 336 47.24 -33.36 -8.78
C SER A 336 48.43 -32.43 -8.88
N ASN A 337 48.25 -31.09 -8.69
CA ASN A 337 49.37 -30.12 -8.82
C ASN A 337 49.99 -29.69 -7.47
N GLU A 338 49.60 -30.25 -6.34
CA GLU A 338 50.16 -29.92 -5.02
C GLU A 338 51.21 -30.96 -4.49
N ASN A 339 51.52 -32.01 -5.26
CA ASN A 339 52.43 -33.10 -4.79
C ASN A 339 53.72 -33.27 -5.56
N ASP A 340 54.23 -32.28 -6.27
CA ASP A 340 55.57 -32.33 -6.88
C ASP A 340 56.37 -31.04 -6.62
N THR A 341 56.85 -30.88 -5.39
CA THR A 341 58.06 -30.08 -5.07
C THR A 341 58.67 -30.62 -3.79
N ASP A 342 59.59 -31.52 -3.93
CA ASP A 342 60.73 -31.66 -3.07
C ASP A 342 62.02 -31.35 -3.84
#